data_6e9afcc07138ef3f472b97ab6e0ff1e4
#
_entry.id   6e9afcc07138ef3f472b97ab6e0ff1e4
#
_cell.length_a   1.000
_cell.length_b   1.000
_cell.length_c   1.000
_cell.angle_alpha   90.00
_cell.angle_beta   90.00
_cell.angle_gamma   90.00
#
_symmetry.space_group_name_H-M   'P 1'
#
loop_
_entity.id
_entity.type
_entity.pdbx_description
1 polymer ?
#
loop_
_entity_poly.entity_id
_entity_poly.type
_entity_poly.pdbx_seq_one_letter_code
_entity_poly.pdbx_strand_id
1 'polypeptide(L)'
;MDWSSYGRQHMKKISNEIKALQDDVKSLKKSFDNYDNEVNKLRKISSNSIKRSNLELIVFAVKQLKDAIEFGFQKNIASRSLNITLNHHWQAKEVGSHIGWHKERFTHSLLAKKEFKKLGKKSKLIMEHVVPMNVIIDMLLNLEPLNETNVKKILSKFWKVIRITKSEDLKLNKLGLNRKMPKDWDGKDPLARYKKAKIEF
;
A
#
# COMPACT_ATOMS: atom_id res chain seq x y z
N MET A 1 31.95 -38.15 -35.04
CA MET A 1 31.51 -37.64 -33.75
C MET A 1 30.05 -38.01 -33.53
N ASP A 2 29.78 -38.81 -32.49
CA ASP A 2 28.41 -39.29 -32.21
C ASP A 2 27.59 -38.20 -31.48
N TRP A 3 26.88 -37.40 -32.25
CA TRP A 3 25.99 -36.32 -31.76
C TRP A 3 24.82 -36.87 -30.92
N SER A 4 24.50 -38.16 -31.03
CA SER A 4 23.39 -38.80 -30.29
C SER A 4 23.76 -39.03 -28.82
N SER A 5 25.02 -39.27 -28.50
CA SER A 5 25.50 -39.49 -27.14
C SER A 5 25.62 -38.15 -26.38
N TYR A 6 26.08 -37.11 -27.07
CA TYR A 6 26.21 -35.76 -26.50
C TYR A 6 24.83 -35.17 -26.13
N GLY A 7 23.86 -35.30 -27.02
CA GLY A 7 22.48 -34.84 -26.75
C GLY A 7 21.84 -35.54 -25.55
N ARG A 8 22.04 -36.85 -25.41
CA ARG A 8 21.52 -37.62 -24.27
C ARG A 8 22.14 -37.20 -22.93
N GLN A 9 23.46 -36.95 -22.89
CA GLN A 9 24.10 -36.47 -21.67
C GLN A 9 23.62 -35.07 -21.26
N HIS A 10 23.44 -34.19 -22.25
CA HIS A 10 22.93 -32.83 -21.98
C HIS A 10 21.50 -32.83 -21.44
N MET A 11 20.62 -33.64 -22.04
CA MET A 11 19.25 -33.80 -21.57
C MET A 11 19.18 -34.44 -20.17
N LYS A 12 20.06 -35.38 -19.84
CA LYS A 12 20.15 -35.97 -18.49
C LYS A 12 20.60 -34.94 -17.46
N LYS A 13 21.53 -34.05 -17.81
CA LYS A 13 21.98 -32.95 -16.95
C LYS A 13 20.84 -31.98 -16.66
N ILE A 14 20.14 -31.51 -17.70
CA ILE A 14 18.96 -30.63 -17.56
C ILE A 14 17.87 -31.31 -16.72
N SER A 15 17.59 -32.58 -16.93
CA SER A 15 16.60 -33.30 -16.13
C SER A 15 16.96 -33.34 -14.65
N ASN A 16 18.25 -33.55 -14.32
CA ASN A 16 18.73 -33.51 -12.92
C ASN A 16 18.62 -32.11 -12.31
N GLU A 17 18.95 -31.05 -13.05
CA GLU A 17 18.81 -29.67 -12.60
C GLU A 17 17.33 -29.30 -12.35
N ILE A 18 16.42 -29.74 -13.25
CA ILE A 18 14.97 -29.53 -13.04
C ILE A 18 14.50 -30.26 -11.78
N LYS A 19 14.95 -31.49 -11.54
CA LYS A 19 14.59 -32.23 -10.34
C LYS A 19 15.10 -31.56 -9.06
N ALA A 20 16.34 -31.06 -9.05
CA ALA A 20 16.90 -30.32 -7.94
C ALA A 20 16.07 -29.05 -7.66
N LEU A 21 15.72 -28.26 -8.69
CA LEU A 21 14.86 -27.08 -8.54
C LEU A 21 13.45 -27.42 -8.00
N GLN A 22 12.90 -28.55 -8.42
CA GLN A 22 11.60 -29.01 -7.89
C GLN A 22 11.68 -29.36 -6.39
N ASP A 23 12.77 -29.97 -5.95
CA ASP A 23 13.01 -30.30 -4.54
C ASP A 23 13.24 -29.04 -3.71
N ASP A 24 13.96 -28.05 -4.24
CA ASP A 24 14.13 -26.74 -3.61
C ASP A 24 12.78 -26.01 -3.46
N VAL A 25 11.94 -26.02 -4.49
CA VAL A 25 10.58 -25.43 -4.45
C VAL A 25 9.72 -26.14 -3.39
N LYS A 26 9.80 -27.47 -3.28
CA LYS A 26 9.08 -28.21 -2.21
C LYS A 26 9.58 -27.83 -0.82
N SER A 27 10.90 -27.70 -0.65
CA SER A 27 11.50 -27.28 0.62
C SER A 27 11.07 -25.87 1.02
N LEU A 28 11.09 -24.93 0.07
CA LEU A 28 10.61 -23.56 0.27
C LEU A 28 9.13 -23.50 0.65
N LYS A 29 8.30 -24.30 -0.05
CA LYS A 29 6.87 -24.41 0.28
C LYS A 29 6.64 -24.90 1.70
N LYS A 30 7.36 -25.95 2.12
CA LYS A 30 7.28 -26.48 3.50
C LYS A 30 7.72 -25.45 4.53
N SER A 31 8.76 -24.67 4.23
CA SER A 31 9.23 -23.57 5.11
C SER A 31 8.18 -22.47 5.20
N PHE A 32 7.49 -22.14 4.10
CA PHE A 32 6.42 -21.15 4.08
C PHE A 32 5.21 -21.60 4.89
N ASP A 33 4.79 -22.86 4.74
CA ASP A 33 3.69 -23.45 5.51
C ASP A 33 4.02 -23.48 7.02
N ASN A 34 5.26 -23.74 7.40
CA ASN A 34 5.72 -23.68 8.79
C ASN A 34 5.68 -22.24 9.32
N TYR A 35 6.12 -21.25 8.53
CA TYR A 35 6.06 -19.84 8.89
C TYR A 35 4.61 -19.37 9.10
N ASP A 36 3.70 -19.72 8.20
CA ASP A 36 2.28 -19.41 8.35
C ASP A 36 1.66 -20.04 9.59
N ASN A 37 2.06 -21.26 9.95
CA ASN A 37 1.62 -21.92 11.17
C ASN A 37 2.13 -21.19 12.43
N GLU A 38 3.39 -20.77 12.45
CA GLU A 38 3.94 -19.97 13.56
C GLU A 38 3.27 -18.60 13.66
N VAL A 39 3.05 -17.91 12.55
CA VAL A 39 2.31 -16.64 12.50
C VAL A 39 0.88 -16.82 13.04
N ASN A 40 0.20 -17.91 12.68
CA ASN A 40 -1.14 -18.21 13.17
C ASN A 40 -1.17 -18.57 14.66
N LYS A 41 -0.12 -19.27 15.18
CA LYS A 41 0.05 -19.48 16.63
C LYS A 41 0.26 -18.15 17.36
N LEU A 42 1.13 -17.29 16.84
CA LEU A 42 1.36 -15.95 17.38
C LEU A 42 0.10 -15.08 17.36
N ARG A 43 -0.69 -15.17 16.30
CA ARG A 43 -2.02 -14.50 16.22
C ARG A 43 -2.99 -15.01 17.29
N LYS A 44 -3.03 -16.33 17.56
CA LYS A 44 -3.87 -16.92 18.62
C LYS A 44 -3.40 -16.50 20.02
N ILE A 45 -2.09 -16.45 20.26
CA ILE A 45 -1.52 -15.97 21.52
C ILE A 45 -1.81 -14.48 21.71
N SER A 46 -1.71 -13.68 20.64
CA SER A 46 -2.02 -12.24 20.64
C SER A 46 -3.52 -11.95 20.85
N SER A 47 -4.41 -12.83 20.43
CA SER A 47 -5.87 -12.65 20.65
C SER A 47 -6.27 -12.77 22.12
N ASN A 48 -5.47 -13.41 22.95
CA ASN A 48 -5.77 -13.64 24.36
C ASN A 48 -5.06 -12.69 25.35
N SER A 49 -4.11 -11.83 24.88
CA SER A 49 -3.38 -11.03 25.84
C SER A 49 -2.87 -9.71 25.33
N ILE A 50 -3.36 -8.66 25.28
CA ILE A 50 -2.95 -7.27 25.04
C ILE A 50 -3.67 -6.70 23.82
N LYS A 51 -4.76 -6.00 24.04
CA LYS A 51 -5.37 -5.09 23.06
C LYS A 51 -4.37 -3.98 22.73
N ARG A 52 -3.51 -4.21 21.75
CA ARG A 52 -2.64 -3.16 21.22
C ARG A 52 -3.47 -2.13 20.49
N SER A 53 -3.08 -0.87 20.61
CA SER A 53 -3.73 0.19 19.86
C SER A 53 -3.46 -0.01 18.34
N ASN A 54 -4.37 0.46 17.50
CA ASN A 54 -4.12 0.40 16.06
C ASN A 54 -2.89 1.25 15.64
N LEU A 55 -2.62 2.31 16.37
CA LEU A 55 -1.43 3.13 16.13
C LEU A 55 -0.16 2.39 16.50
N GLU A 56 -0.16 1.63 17.60
CA GLU A 56 0.96 0.76 17.97
C GLU A 56 1.28 -0.26 16.88
N LEU A 57 0.25 -0.89 16.29
CA LEU A 57 0.42 -1.82 15.18
C LEU A 57 0.98 -1.13 13.92
N ILE A 58 0.56 0.11 13.65
CA ILE A 58 1.10 0.89 12.54
C ILE A 58 2.58 1.26 12.81
N VAL A 59 2.91 1.72 14.02
CA VAL A 59 4.30 1.99 14.42
C VAL A 59 5.17 0.76 14.22
N PHE A 60 4.70 -0.39 14.68
CA PHE A 60 5.40 -1.67 14.49
C PHE A 60 5.62 -1.98 13.00
N ALA A 61 4.58 -1.85 12.16
CA ALA A 61 4.70 -2.10 10.72
C ALA A 61 5.67 -1.14 10.03
N VAL A 62 5.75 0.13 10.47
CA VAL A 62 6.75 1.08 9.95
C VAL A 62 8.17 0.67 10.33
N LYS A 63 8.39 0.21 11.58
CA LYS A 63 9.70 -0.32 12.01
C LYS A 63 10.11 -1.51 11.15
N GLN A 64 9.22 -2.48 10.99
CA GLN A 64 9.50 -3.66 10.13
C GLN A 64 9.83 -3.27 8.68
N LEU A 65 9.20 -2.22 8.15
CA LEU A 65 9.52 -1.72 6.82
C LEU A 65 10.90 -1.05 6.79
N LYS A 66 11.29 -0.27 7.82
CA LYS A 66 12.66 0.29 7.93
C LYS A 66 13.69 -0.83 7.94
N ASP A 67 13.53 -1.80 8.83
CA ASP A 67 14.44 -2.95 8.98
C ASP A 67 14.57 -3.74 7.66
N ALA A 68 13.46 -3.98 6.97
CA ALA A 68 13.46 -4.68 5.68
C ALA A 68 14.24 -3.91 4.61
N ILE A 69 14.10 -2.57 4.55
CA ILE A 69 14.82 -1.73 3.60
C ILE A 69 16.33 -1.72 3.92
N GLU A 70 16.70 -1.63 5.20
CA GLU A 70 18.10 -1.70 5.67
C GLU A 70 18.72 -3.07 5.35
N PHE A 71 17.93 -4.15 5.42
CA PHE A 71 18.37 -5.49 5.03
C PHE A 71 18.52 -5.67 3.50
N GLY A 72 18.09 -4.70 2.69
CA GLY A 72 18.24 -4.71 1.23
C GLY A 72 16.98 -5.05 0.44
N PHE A 73 15.81 -5.17 1.08
CA PHE A 73 14.57 -5.37 0.35
C PHE A 73 14.17 -4.11 -0.43
N GLN A 74 13.64 -4.30 -1.63
CA GLN A 74 13.14 -3.19 -2.42
C GLN A 74 11.94 -2.53 -1.72
N LYS A 75 12.01 -1.22 -1.52
CA LYS A 75 10.99 -0.42 -0.84
C LYS A 75 9.57 -0.61 -1.40
N ASN A 76 9.42 -0.67 -2.72
CA ASN A 76 8.12 -0.85 -3.37
C ASN A 76 7.46 -2.20 -3.07
N ILE A 77 8.26 -3.24 -2.81
CA ILE A 77 7.78 -4.57 -2.42
C ILE A 77 7.47 -4.57 -0.92
N ALA A 78 8.40 -4.14 -0.10
CA ALA A 78 8.29 -4.14 1.35
C ALA A 78 7.12 -3.24 1.84
N SER A 79 6.86 -2.11 1.17
CA SER A 79 5.76 -1.20 1.55
C SER A 79 4.35 -1.76 1.33
N ARG A 80 4.18 -2.88 0.63
CA ARG A 80 2.86 -3.51 0.45
C ARG A 80 2.24 -3.95 1.78
N SER A 81 3.05 -4.51 2.68
CA SER A 81 2.60 -4.91 4.02
C SER A 81 2.13 -3.71 4.84
N LEU A 82 2.88 -2.61 4.83
CA LEU A 82 2.48 -1.38 5.50
C LEU A 82 1.19 -0.81 4.91
N ASN A 83 1.01 -0.84 3.59
CA ASN A 83 -0.23 -0.40 2.94
C ASN A 83 -1.46 -1.18 3.45
N ILE A 84 -1.34 -2.50 3.60
CA ILE A 84 -2.41 -3.35 4.13
C ILE A 84 -2.71 -2.95 5.59
N THR A 85 -1.68 -2.76 6.40
CA THR A 85 -1.80 -2.35 7.81
C THR A 85 -2.49 -0.99 7.93
N LEU A 86 -2.07 0.01 7.13
CA LEU A 86 -2.68 1.33 7.12
C LEU A 86 -4.14 1.30 6.68
N ASN A 87 -4.48 0.54 5.65
CA ASN A 87 -5.87 0.37 5.21
C ASN A 87 -6.74 -0.29 6.29
N HIS A 88 -6.21 -1.28 7.00
CA HIS A 88 -6.98 -2.01 8.02
C HIS A 88 -7.11 -1.23 9.33
N HIS A 89 -6.02 -0.68 9.82
CA HIS A 89 -5.93 -0.10 11.15
C HIS A 89 -6.18 1.41 11.21
N TRP A 90 -6.05 2.12 10.09
CA TRP A 90 -6.34 3.54 10.00
C TRP A 90 -7.56 3.83 9.14
N GLN A 91 -7.53 3.50 7.86
CA GLN A 91 -8.62 3.84 6.95
C GLN A 91 -9.96 3.21 7.36
N ALA A 92 -9.97 1.94 7.76
CA ALA A 92 -11.19 1.26 8.16
C ALA A 92 -11.86 1.89 9.39
N LYS A 93 -11.09 2.45 10.32
CA LYS A 93 -11.61 3.10 11.54
C LYS A 93 -11.93 4.58 11.35
N GLU A 94 -10.98 5.35 10.81
CA GLU A 94 -11.10 6.81 10.75
C GLU A 94 -11.90 7.29 9.53
N VAL A 95 -11.80 6.57 8.42
CA VAL A 95 -12.42 6.94 7.15
C VAL A 95 -13.61 6.02 6.81
N GLY A 96 -13.64 4.84 7.40
CA GLY A 96 -14.65 3.79 7.19
C GLY A 96 -14.19 2.69 6.24
N SER A 97 -14.78 1.49 6.45
CA SER A 97 -14.42 0.31 5.67
C SER A 97 -14.74 0.45 4.18
N HIS A 98 -14.04 -0.32 3.34
CA HIS A 98 -14.28 -0.43 1.90
C HIS A 98 -15.75 -0.70 1.52
N ILE A 99 -16.49 -1.39 2.36
CA ILE A 99 -17.92 -1.71 2.16
C ILE A 99 -18.82 -0.45 2.22
N GLY A 100 -18.32 0.64 2.78
CA GLY A 100 -19.05 1.91 2.90
C GLY A 100 -18.67 2.99 1.88
N TRP A 101 -17.91 2.66 0.86
CA TRP A 101 -17.36 3.61 -0.13
C TRP A 101 -18.42 4.34 -0.98
N HIS A 102 -19.66 3.94 -0.92
CA HIS A 102 -20.77 4.54 -1.67
C HIS A 102 -21.39 5.75 -0.97
N LYS A 103 -20.87 6.21 0.17
CA LYS A 103 -21.59 7.16 0.99
C LYS A 103 -21.05 8.57 0.87
N GLU A 104 -21.96 9.49 1.01
CA GLU A 104 -21.91 10.95 0.98
C GLU A 104 -20.87 11.59 1.91
N ARG A 105 -20.28 10.82 2.82
CA ARG A 105 -19.29 11.27 3.82
C ARG A 105 -17.91 11.60 3.27
N PHE A 106 -17.62 11.22 2.02
CA PHE A 106 -16.35 11.62 1.41
C PHE A 106 -16.45 13.01 0.82
N THR A 107 -15.41 13.82 1.05
CA THR A 107 -15.28 15.10 0.35
C THR A 107 -15.21 14.85 -1.15
N HIS A 108 -16.00 15.60 -1.89
CA HIS A 108 -16.04 15.58 -3.35
C HIS A 108 -15.47 16.86 -3.91
N SER A 109 -14.80 16.81 -5.06
CA SER A 109 -14.54 18.02 -5.85
C SER A 109 -15.86 18.65 -6.29
N LEU A 110 -15.85 19.92 -6.65
CA LEU A 110 -17.07 20.60 -7.13
C LEU A 110 -17.67 19.91 -8.35
N LEU A 111 -16.84 19.43 -9.28
CA LEU A 111 -17.31 18.68 -10.45
C LEU A 111 -17.89 17.32 -10.05
N ALA A 112 -17.22 16.60 -9.13
CA ALA A 112 -17.72 15.33 -8.64
C ALA A 112 -19.05 15.47 -7.89
N LYS A 113 -19.25 16.55 -7.12
CA LYS A 113 -20.56 16.87 -6.49
C LYS A 113 -21.66 17.04 -7.54
N LYS A 114 -21.38 17.80 -8.60
CA LYS A 114 -22.34 18.01 -9.70
C LYS A 114 -22.68 16.70 -10.42
N GLU A 115 -21.66 15.88 -10.73
CA GLU A 115 -21.86 14.58 -11.37
C GLU A 115 -22.66 13.62 -10.48
N PHE A 116 -22.31 13.54 -9.20
CA PHE A 116 -23.01 12.69 -8.23
C PHE A 116 -24.48 13.13 -8.05
N LYS A 117 -24.74 14.44 -7.98
CA LYS A 117 -26.11 14.98 -7.89
C LYS A 117 -26.95 14.60 -9.11
N LYS A 118 -26.33 14.57 -10.31
CA LYS A 118 -27.03 14.24 -11.55
C LYS A 118 -27.24 12.74 -11.75
N LEU A 119 -26.26 11.90 -11.43
CA LEU A 119 -26.22 10.49 -11.78
C LEU A 119 -26.35 9.55 -10.57
N GLY A 120 -26.20 10.05 -9.34
CA GLY A 120 -26.25 9.27 -8.12
C GLY A 120 -25.25 8.12 -8.14
N LYS A 121 -25.71 6.92 -7.82
CA LYS A 121 -24.87 5.70 -7.81
C LYS A 121 -24.32 5.30 -9.19
N LYS A 122 -24.84 5.85 -10.29
CA LYS A 122 -24.34 5.62 -11.66
C LYS A 122 -23.13 6.50 -12.00
N SER A 123 -22.78 7.47 -11.15
CA SER A 123 -21.59 8.30 -11.34
C SER A 123 -20.33 7.44 -11.26
N LYS A 124 -19.41 7.65 -12.21
CA LYS A 124 -18.12 6.94 -12.27
C LYS A 124 -17.02 7.76 -11.61
N LEU A 125 -17.23 8.11 -10.33
CA LEU A 125 -16.25 8.87 -9.56
C LEU A 125 -15.08 7.99 -9.15
N ILE A 126 -13.90 8.60 -9.16
CA ILE A 126 -12.64 7.97 -8.73
C ILE A 126 -12.38 8.35 -7.27
N MET A 127 -11.99 7.36 -6.49
CA MET A 127 -11.51 7.58 -5.12
C MET A 127 -10.00 7.78 -5.15
N GLU A 128 -9.58 8.89 -4.56
CA GLU A 128 -8.20 9.30 -4.54
C GLU A 128 -7.75 9.65 -3.12
N HIS A 129 -6.55 9.22 -2.75
CA HIS A 129 -5.89 9.74 -1.55
C HIS A 129 -5.43 11.16 -1.83
N VAL A 130 -5.73 12.10 -0.93
CA VAL A 130 -5.37 13.52 -1.10
C VAL A 130 -3.86 13.69 -1.26
N VAL A 131 -3.08 13.01 -0.44
CA VAL A 131 -1.64 12.86 -0.61
C VAL A 131 -1.36 11.43 -1.08
N PRO A 132 -0.58 11.22 -2.14
CA PRO A 132 -0.28 9.88 -2.63
C PRO A 132 0.31 8.97 -1.55
N MET A 133 -0.11 7.71 -1.53
CA MET A 133 0.26 6.73 -0.52
C MET A 133 1.78 6.59 -0.34
N ASN A 134 2.53 6.55 -1.46
CA ASN A 134 3.99 6.47 -1.42
C ASN A 134 4.62 7.66 -0.70
N VAL A 135 4.04 8.87 -0.83
CA VAL A 135 4.52 10.08 -0.15
C VAL A 135 4.26 9.97 1.36
N ILE A 136 3.08 9.45 1.76
CA ILE A 136 2.77 9.21 3.18
C ILE A 136 3.71 8.17 3.78
N ILE A 137 4.00 7.10 3.04
CA ILE A 137 4.98 6.08 3.48
C ILE A 137 6.36 6.71 3.67
N ASP A 138 6.80 7.57 2.75
CA ASP A 138 8.08 8.28 2.89
C ASP A 138 8.12 9.17 4.13
N MET A 139 7.03 9.87 4.42
CA MET A 139 6.91 10.65 5.65
C MET A 139 7.01 9.77 6.90
N LEU A 140 6.38 8.59 6.90
CA LEU A 140 6.43 7.68 8.05
C LEU A 140 7.81 7.06 8.22
N LEU A 141 8.51 6.73 7.13
CA LEU A 141 9.87 6.19 7.17
C LEU A 141 10.89 7.22 7.69
N ASN A 142 10.69 8.50 7.40
CA ASN A 142 11.57 9.59 7.84
C ASN A 142 11.14 10.22 9.18
N LEU A 143 10.14 9.63 9.85
CA LEU A 143 9.60 10.18 11.09
C LEU A 143 10.53 9.90 12.28
N GLU A 144 10.96 10.97 12.97
CA GLU A 144 11.75 10.88 14.20
C GLU A 144 11.19 11.84 15.28
N PRO A 145 10.94 11.37 16.50
CA PRO A 145 10.91 9.96 16.89
C PRO A 145 9.67 9.23 16.29
N LEU A 146 9.86 7.97 15.92
CA LEU A 146 8.76 7.14 15.44
C LEU A 146 7.94 6.62 16.65
N ASN A 147 6.79 7.26 16.88
CA ASN A 147 5.85 6.92 17.95
C ASN A 147 4.40 7.16 17.50
N GLU A 148 3.45 6.67 18.29
CA GLU A 148 2.01 6.77 17.97
C GLU A 148 1.53 8.20 17.77
N THR A 149 1.99 9.13 18.62
CA THR A 149 1.60 10.55 18.55
C THR A 149 2.00 11.17 17.22
N ASN A 150 3.22 10.96 16.78
CA ASN A 150 3.74 11.52 15.55
C ASN A 150 3.15 10.82 14.31
N VAL A 151 2.97 9.49 14.35
CA VAL A 151 2.25 8.74 13.32
C VAL A 151 0.82 9.26 13.18
N LYS A 152 0.09 9.43 14.30
CA LYS A 152 -1.27 9.99 14.29
C LYS A 152 -1.32 11.38 13.67
N LYS A 153 -0.37 12.28 13.97
CA LYS A 153 -0.28 13.62 13.35
C LYS A 153 -0.18 13.55 11.83
N ILE A 154 0.72 12.69 11.30
CA ILE A 154 0.88 12.51 9.85
C ILE A 154 -0.41 11.97 9.23
N LEU A 155 -0.94 10.86 9.76
CA LEU A 155 -2.11 10.22 9.18
C LEU A 155 -3.36 11.11 9.26
N SER A 156 -3.62 11.78 10.38
CA SER A 156 -4.76 12.68 10.52
C SER A 156 -4.70 13.86 9.54
N LYS A 157 -3.50 14.34 9.23
CA LYS A 157 -3.31 15.48 8.33
C LYS A 157 -3.38 15.07 6.86
N PHE A 158 -2.71 13.98 6.48
CA PHE A 158 -2.42 13.65 5.08
C PHE A 158 -3.22 12.47 4.54
N TRP A 159 -3.66 11.55 5.40
CA TRP A 159 -4.47 10.42 4.98
C TRP A 159 -5.94 10.81 4.86
N LYS A 160 -6.26 11.48 3.78
CA LYS A 160 -7.62 11.85 3.43
C LYS A 160 -7.97 11.24 2.09
N VAL A 161 -9.19 10.74 1.98
CA VAL A 161 -9.73 10.17 0.74
C VAL A 161 -10.83 11.09 0.23
N ILE A 162 -10.80 11.38 -1.05
CA ILE A 162 -11.76 12.26 -1.72
C ILE A 162 -12.30 11.58 -2.98
N ARG A 163 -13.37 12.13 -3.52
CA ARG A 163 -13.91 11.72 -4.81
C ARG A 163 -13.71 12.81 -5.85
N ILE A 164 -13.18 12.39 -6.99
CA ILE A 164 -12.98 13.23 -8.15
C ILE A 164 -13.60 12.59 -9.39
N THR A 165 -13.82 13.37 -10.42
CA THR A 165 -14.26 12.84 -11.72
C THR A 165 -13.10 12.21 -12.48
N LYS A 166 -13.41 11.37 -13.48
CA LYS A 166 -12.39 10.82 -14.39
C LYS A 166 -11.61 11.92 -15.14
N SER A 167 -12.25 13.04 -15.48
CA SER A 167 -11.59 14.16 -16.15
C SER A 167 -10.58 14.87 -15.23
N GLU A 168 -10.87 14.97 -13.93
CA GLU A 168 -9.95 15.53 -12.94
C GLU A 168 -8.77 14.61 -12.67
N ASP A 169 -9.00 13.30 -12.62
CA ASP A 169 -7.92 12.31 -12.54
C ASP A 169 -6.97 12.39 -13.75
N LEU A 170 -7.53 12.52 -14.96
CA LEU A 170 -6.73 12.73 -16.17
C LEU A 170 -5.90 14.03 -16.13
N LYS A 171 -6.39 15.11 -15.48
CA LYS A 171 -5.59 16.33 -15.26
C LYS A 171 -4.40 16.07 -14.34
N LEU A 172 -4.61 15.35 -13.23
CA LEU A 172 -3.52 14.95 -12.33
C LEU A 172 -2.48 14.11 -13.05
N ASN A 173 -2.93 13.14 -13.86
CA ASN A 173 -2.06 12.28 -14.65
C ASN A 173 -1.21 13.07 -15.67
N LYS A 174 -1.81 13.99 -16.42
CA LYS A 174 -1.13 14.86 -17.40
C LYS A 174 -0.05 15.74 -16.74
N LEU A 175 -0.27 16.16 -15.51
CA LEU A 175 0.68 16.96 -14.73
C LEU A 175 1.73 16.11 -13.98
N GLY A 176 1.66 14.77 -14.09
CA GLY A 176 2.53 13.85 -13.36
C GLY A 176 2.30 13.86 -11.85
N LEU A 177 1.10 14.29 -11.42
CA LEU A 177 0.71 14.44 -10.01
C LEU A 177 -0.14 13.26 -9.48
N ASN A 178 -0.32 12.20 -10.25
CA ASN A 178 -1.05 11.02 -9.83
C ASN A 178 -0.39 10.27 -8.66
N ARG A 179 0.95 10.25 -8.64
CA ARG A 179 1.76 9.56 -7.60
C ARG A 179 2.76 10.47 -6.89
N LYS A 180 2.71 11.79 -7.14
CA LYS A 180 3.66 12.76 -6.61
C LYS A 180 2.95 14.01 -6.14
N MET A 181 3.55 14.69 -5.19
CA MET A 181 3.20 16.07 -4.87
C MET A 181 3.92 17.03 -5.83
N PRO A 182 3.45 18.29 -5.96
CA PRO A 182 4.18 19.31 -6.71
C PRO A 182 5.64 19.44 -6.23
N LYS A 183 6.56 19.77 -7.12
CA LYS A 183 7.99 19.91 -6.77
C LYS A 183 8.24 21.00 -5.71
N ASP A 184 7.41 22.03 -5.70
CA ASP A 184 7.42 23.17 -4.80
C ASP A 184 6.59 22.94 -3.52
N TRP A 185 6.16 21.72 -3.24
CA TRP A 185 5.38 21.40 -2.07
C TRP A 185 6.20 21.46 -0.78
N ASP A 186 5.78 22.28 0.15
CA ASP A 186 6.44 22.52 1.45
C ASP A 186 6.11 21.47 2.54
N GLY A 187 5.37 20.42 2.21
CA GLY A 187 4.94 19.41 3.17
C GLY A 187 3.79 19.83 4.07
N LYS A 188 3.14 20.98 3.83
CA LYS A 188 2.09 21.48 4.72
C LYS A 188 0.69 21.33 4.19
N ASP A 189 0.46 21.71 2.94
CA ASP A 189 -0.87 21.67 2.33
C ASP A 189 -1.15 20.31 1.67
N PRO A 190 -2.06 19.49 2.20
CA PRO A 190 -2.40 18.22 1.58
C PRO A 190 -3.08 18.37 0.21
N LEU A 191 -3.73 19.51 -0.07
CA LEU A 191 -4.43 19.76 -1.33
C LEU A 191 -3.54 20.36 -2.44
N ALA A 192 -2.25 20.55 -2.20
CA ALA A 192 -1.35 21.24 -3.13
C ALA A 192 -1.41 20.71 -4.58
N ARG A 193 -1.49 19.37 -4.78
CA ARG A 193 -1.57 18.80 -6.13
C ARG A 193 -2.89 19.12 -6.84
N TYR A 194 -3.98 19.25 -6.10
CA TYR A 194 -5.29 19.63 -6.68
C TYR A 194 -5.32 21.12 -7.03
N LYS A 195 -4.77 21.97 -6.17
CA LYS A 195 -4.61 23.40 -6.47
C LYS A 195 -3.78 23.60 -7.74
N LYS A 196 -2.66 22.86 -7.87
CA LYS A 196 -1.82 22.90 -9.08
C LYS A 196 -2.58 22.43 -10.33
N ALA A 197 -3.48 21.46 -10.19
CA ALA A 197 -4.33 20.95 -11.27
C ALA A 197 -5.61 21.77 -11.49
N LYS A 198 -5.82 22.86 -10.74
CA LYS A 198 -7.05 23.68 -10.76
C LYS A 198 -8.31 22.82 -10.54
N ILE A 199 -8.26 21.95 -9.53
CA ILE A 199 -9.38 21.13 -9.06
C ILE A 199 -9.89 21.76 -7.76
N GLU A 200 -11.17 22.10 -7.73
CA GLU A 200 -11.83 22.83 -6.65
C GLU A 200 -12.68 21.88 -5.77
N PHE A 201 -12.84 22.26 -4.47
CA PHE A 201 -13.57 21.49 -3.46
C PHE A 201 -14.65 22.28 -2.75
#